data_5f69030bb2d098fee7a421cbad9f85bf
#
_entry.id   5f69030bb2d098fee7a421cbad9f85bf
#
_cell.length_a   1.000
_cell.length_b   1.000
_cell.length_c   1.000
_cell.angle_alpha   90.00
_cell.angle_beta   90.00
_cell.angle_gamma   90.00
#
_symmetry.space_group_name_H-M   'P 1'
#
loop_
_entity.id
_entity.type
_entity.pdbx_description
1 polymer ?
#
loop_
_entity_poly.entity_id
_entity_poly.type
_entity_poly.pdbx_seq_one_letter_code
_entity_poly.pdbx_strand_id
1 'polypeptide(L)'
;MASLFEIGKTGVQAYRQALSVTGQNIANINTEGYNKRSADITEIAGVSGGATNVSDSSGLGVRVANIRRSFDSYLSDKTRTSQSDYEMLNDFVSKLSDLENMLLPSGSDLGVFIGRFFDSLQDVASSPDSISARTVSLEAGRALSSSFNNYDKQLKDFKSSSIKQVEVKLTEANLYLNQLVKVNG
;
A
#
# COMPACT_ATOMS: atom_id res chain seq x y z
N MET A 1 3.22 9.95 -57.61
CA MET A 1 4.28 9.06 -57.04
C MET A 1 4.96 9.83 -55.92
N ALA A 2 4.96 9.27 -54.71
CA ALA A 2 5.76 9.85 -53.67
C ALA A 2 7.24 9.79 -54.07
N SER A 3 7.97 10.88 -53.93
CA SER A 3 9.40 10.86 -54.23
C SER A 3 10.14 9.99 -53.22
N LEU A 4 11.23 9.33 -53.63
CA LEU A 4 12.07 8.57 -52.73
C LEU A 4 12.49 9.38 -51.51
N PHE A 5 12.62 10.68 -51.66
CA PHE A 5 12.90 11.63 -50.57
C PHE A 5 11.76 11.74 -49.56
N GLU A 6 10.49 11.75 -49.99
CA GLU A 6 9.34 11.78 -49.08
C GLU A 6 9.21 10.48 -48.29
N ILE A 7 9.45 9.32 -48.94
CA ILE A 7 9.49 8.02 -48.26
C ILE A 7 10.56 8.00 -47.19
N GLY A 8 11.77 8.46 -47.53
CA GLY A 8 12.86 8.55 -46.57
C GLY A 8 12.55 9.49 -45.41
N LYS A 9 11.93 10.65 -45.66
CA LYS A 9 11.52 11.62 -44.65
C LYS A 9 10.50 11.04 -43.67
N THR A 10 9.45 10.36 -44.18
CA THR A 10 8.45 9.72 -43.34
C THR A 10 9.07 8.61 -42.44
N GLY A 11 10.00 7.82 -42.99
CA GLY A 11 10.78 6.82 -42.26
C GLY A 11 11.56 7.42 -41.10
N VAL A 12 12.34 8.49 -41.39
CA VAL A 12 13.11 9.18 -40.35
C VAL A 12 12.21 9.76 -39.24
N GLN A 13 11.07 10.32 -39.62
CA GLN A 13 10.10 10.88 -38.66
C GLN A 13 9.48 9.78 -37.80
N ALA A 14 9.07 8.65 -38.35
CA ALA A 14 8.52 7.53 -37.62
C ALA A 14 9.52 6.94 -36.63
N TYR A 15 10.78 6.73 -37.06
CA TYR A 15 11.81 6.22 -36.18
C TYR A 15 12.26 7.20 -35.09
N ARG A 16 12.26 8.50 -35.37
CA ARG A 16 12.47 9.53 -34.33
C ARG A 16 11.41 9.48 -33.25
N GLN A 17 10.16 9.30 -33.62
CA GLN A 17 9.07 9.15 -32.66
C GLN A 17 9.18 7.85 -31.85
N ALA A 18 9.53 6.72 -32.51
CA ALA A 18 9.79 5.45 -31.82
C ALA A 18 10.98 5.55 -30.84
N LEU A 19 12.05 6.25 -31.23
CA LEU A 19 13.19 6.52 -30.36
C LEU A 19 12.83 7.38 -29.15
N SER A 20 11.97 8.40 -29.36
CA SER A 20 11.45 9.24 -28.28
C SER A 20 10.65 8.40 -27.27
N VAL A 21 9.81 7.48 -27.73
CA VAL A 21 9.06 6.54 -26.86
C VAL A 21 10.02 5.63 -26.09
N THR A 22 11.07 5.12 -26.75
CA THR A 22 12.10 4.30 -26.08
C THR A 22 12.85 5.11 -25.02
N GLY A 23 13.21 6.34 -25.33
CA GLY A 23 13.84 7.26 -24.37
C GLY A 23 12.95 7.52 -23.13
N GLN A 24 11.65 7.73 -23.36
CA GLN A 24 10.70 7.86 -22.26
C GLN A 24 10.60 6.59 -21.39
N ASN A 25 10.63 5.40 -22.02
CA ASN A 25 10.64 4.14 -21.28
C ASN A 25 11.88 3.99 -20.42
N ILE A 26 13.06 4.37 -20.95
CA ILE A 26 14.33 4.30 -20.22
C ILE A 26 14.33 5.32 -19.07
N ALA A 27 13.91 6.55 -19.34
CA ALA A 27 13.86 7.60 -18.32
C ALA A 27 12.94 7.26 -17.14
N ASN A 28 11.88 6.48 -17.39
CA ASN A 28 10.87 6.13 -16.39
C ASN A 28 10.95 4.68 -15.90
N ILE A 29 12.05 3.97 -16.16
CA ILE A 29 12.16 2.55 -15.79
C ILE A 29 11.98 2.29 -14.28
N ASN A 30 12.35 3.26 -13.44
CA ASN A 30 12.22 3.19 -12.00
C ASN A 30 11.05 4.04 -11.46
N THR A 31 10.19 4.58 -12.35
CA THR A 31 9.02 5.35 -11.92
C THR A 31 7.89 4.40 -11.56
N GLU A 32 7.43 4.45 -10.32
CA GLU A 32 6.32 3.64 -9.84
C GLU A 32 5.04 3.93 -10.65
N GLY A 33 4.32 2.86 -11.03
CA GLY A 33 3.11 2.97 -11.85
C GLY A 33 3.35 3.25 -13.33
N TYR A 34 4.59 3.40 -13.78
CA TYR A 34 4.86 3.59 -15.19
C TYR A 34 4.67 2.31 -16.00
N ASN A 35 3.90 2.40 -17.08
CA ASN A 35 3.72 1.32 -18.02
C ASN A 35 4.50 1.58 -19.31
N LYS A 36 5.28 0.59 -19.74
CA LYS A 36 6.05 0.65 -20.99
C LYS A 36 5.13 1.02 -22.17
N ARG A 37 5.61 1.91 -23.03
CA ARG A 37 4.94 2.29 -24.27
C ARG A 37 5.66 1.70 -25.46
N SER A 38 4.91 1.35 -26.51
CA SER A 38 5.44 0.91 -27.80
C SER A 38 4.83 1.75 -28.92
N ALA A 39 5.64 2.14 -29.88
CA ALA A 39 5.18 2.82 -31.09
C ALA A 39 4.92 1.78 -32.18
N ASP A 40 3.70 1.74 -32.71
CA ASP A 40 3.34 0.88 -33.81
C ASP A 40 3.56 1.63 -35.12
N ILE A 41 4.54 1.20 -35.88
CA ILE A 41 4.86 1.76 -37.18
C ILE A 41 4.07 0.98 -38.22
N THR A 42 3.31 1.68 -39.03
CA THR A 42 2.50 1.12 -40.15
C THR A 42 2.82 1.81 -41.46
N GLU A 43 2.62 1.08 -42.52
CA GLU A 43 2.69 1.64 -43.87
C GLU A 43 1.62 2.70 -44.10
N ILE A 44 1.95 3.72 -44.86
CA ILE A 44 0.97 4.68 -45.40
C ILE A 44 0.45 4.09 -46.71
N ALA A 45 -0.75 3.46 -46.66
CA ALA A 45 -1.39 2.94 -47.83
C ALA A 45 -1.88 4.09 -48.74
N GLY A 46 -1.63 4.01 -50.03
CA GLY A 46 -2.19 4.92 -51.01
C GLY A 46 -3.71 4.74 -51.07
N VAL A 47 -4.45 5.83 -51.11
CA VAL A 47 -5.90 5.77 -51.32
C VAL A 47 -6.15 5.30 -52.75
N SER A 48 -6.54 4.04 -52.90
CA SER A 48 -7.00 3.50 -54.20
C SER A 48 -8.40 4.01 -54.46
N GLY A 49 -8.52 4.95 -55.38
CA GLY A 49 -9.81 5.41 -55.85
C GLY A 49 -10.29 4.51 -56.99
N GLY A 50 -11.33 3.67 -56.75
CA GLY A 50 -12.09 2.99 -57.77
C GLY A 50 -11.74 1.50 -58.03
N ALA A 51 -12.78 0.69 -58.22
CA ALA A 51 -12.77 -0.79 -58.30
C ALA A 51 -12.06 -1.42 -59.51
N THR A 52 -11.29 -0.69 -60.31
CA THR A 52 -10.75 -1.18 -61.59
C THR A 52 -9.26 -0.94 -61.84
N ASN A 53 -8.53 -0.36 -60.90
CA ASN A 53 -7.08 -0.27 -61.00
C ASN A 53 -6.42 -0.86 -59.77
N VAL A 54 -5.81 -2.02 -59.94
CA VAL A 54 -4.71 -2.46 -59.10
C VAL A 54 -3.59 -1.46 -59.40
N SER A 55 -3.66 -0.30 -58.79
CA SER A 55 -2.58 0.66 -58.92
C SER A 55 -1.41 0.13 -58.16
N ASP A 56 -0.33 0.08 -58.86
CA ASP A 56 1.05 -0.06 -58.43
C ASP A 56 1.44 1.13 -57.49
N SER A 57 0.63 1.37 -56.48
CA SER A 57 0.90 2.35 -55.44
C SER A 57 1.80 1.70 -54.39
N SER A 58 3.05 1.48 -54.82
CA SER A 58 4.15 1.23 -53.91
C SER A 58 4.10 2.24 -52.78
N GLY A 59 4.31 1.73 -51.56
CA GLY A 59 4.07 2.40 -50.29
C GLY A 59 4.50 3.86 -50.25
N LEU A 60 3.65 4.71 -49.71
CA LEU A 60 3.90 6.14 -49.52
C LEU A 60 4.83 6.44 -48.36
N GLY A 61 5.46 5.39 -47.80
CA GLY A 61 6.30 5.47 -46.63
C GLY A 61 5.64 4.88 -45.39
N VAL A 62 6.13 5.27 -44.22
CA VAL A 62 5.66 4.75 -42.94
C VAL A 62 5.29 5.87 -41.97
N ARG A 63 4.39 5.56 -41.05
CA ARG A 63 4.00 6.46 -39.95
C ARG A 63 3.85 5.70 -38.66
N VAL A 64 3.97 6.38 -37.55
CA VAL A 64 3.51 5.85 -36.26
C VAL A 64 1.98 5.96 -36.25
N ALA A 65 1.31 4.83 -36.28
CA ALA A 65 -0.17 4.79 -36.25
C ALA A 65 -0.68 5.03 -34.84
N ASN A 66 -0.09 4.35 -33.85
CA ASN A 66 -0.49 4.44 -32.45
C ASN A 66 0.72 4.31 -31.53
N ILE A 67 0.62 4.90 -30.36
CA ILE A 67 1.49 4.60 -29.24
C ILE A 67 0.67 3.80 -28.22
N ARG A 68 0.94 2.50 -28.13
CA ARG A 68 0.24 1.62 -27.20
C ARG A 68 0.98 1.55 -25.87
N ARG A 69 0.23 1.59 -24.80
CA ARG A 69 0.71 1.29 -23.46
C ARG A 69 0.57 -0.21 -23.21
N SER A 70 1.65 -0.86 -22.76
CA SER A 70 1.62 -2.25 -22.31
C SER A 70 0.94 -2.29 -20.94
N PHE A 71 -0.38 -2.42 -20.94
CA PHE A 71 -1.18 -2.47 -19.72
C PHE A 71 -1.96 -3.77 -19.70
N ASP A 72 -1.71 -4.56 -18.67
CA ASP A 72 -2.47 -5.77 -18.35
C ASP A 72 -3.36 -5.46 -17.14
N SER A 73 -4.66 -5.36 -17.39
CA SER A 73 -5.66 -5.05 -16.36
C SER A 73 -5.71 -6.13 -15.29
N TYR A 74 -5.66 -7.40 -15.69
CA TYR A 74 -5.69 -8.52 -14.74
C TYR A 74 -4.49 -8.50 -13.79
N LEU A 75 -3.29 -8.32 -14.36
CA LEU A 75 -2.07 -8.27 -13.55
C LEU A 75 -2.04 -7.03 -12.65
N SER A 76 -2.52 -5.90 -13.14
CA SER A 76 -2.65 -4.66 -12.37
C SER A 76 -3.61 -4.83 -11.19
N ASP A 77 -4.78 -5.44 -11.42
CA ASP A 77 -5.76 -5.69 -10.37
C ASP A 77 -5.25 -6.71 -9.34
N LYS A 78 -4.59 -7.75 -9.80
CA LYS A 78 -3.95 -8.74 -8.91
C LYS A 78 -2.86 -8.11 -8.04
N THR A 79 -2.02 -7.27 -8.63
CA THR A 79 -0.97 -6.55 -7.88
C THR A 79 -1.59 -5.64 -6.83
N ARG A 80 -2.65 -4.90 -7.17
CA ARG A 80 -3.36 -3.99 -6.26
C ARG A 80 -4.00 -4.76 -5.11
N THR A 81 -4.64 -5.90 -5.40
CA THR A 81 -5.23 -6.77 -4.37
C THR A 81 -4.15 -7.33 -3.44
N SER A 82 -3.07 -7.87 -4.01
CA SER A 82 -1.95 -8.40 -3.21
C SER A 82 -1.28 -7.33 -2.35
N GLN A 83 -1.13 -6.10 -2.87
CA GLN A 83 -0.60 -4.98 -2.10
C GLN A 83 -1.56 -4.60 -0.96
N SER A 84 -2.86 -4.56 -1.22
CA SER A 84 -3.88 -4.28 -0.20
C SER A 84 -3.86 -5.31 0.92
N ASP A 85 -3.76 -6.60 0.57
CA ASP A 85 -3.68 -7.70 1.54
C ASP A 85 -2.39 -7.61 2.37
N TYR A 86 -1.27 -7.28 1.71
CA TYR A 86 0.01 -7.10 2.39
C TYR A 86 -0.05 -5.94 3.40
N GLU A 87 -0.57 -4.77 3.01
CA GLU A 87 -0.68 -3.62 3.90
C GLU A 87 -1.63 -3.91 5.07
N MET A 88 -2.75 -4.59 4.82
CA MET A 88 -3.68 -5.01 5.88
C MET A 88 -2.99 -5.92 6.91
N LEU A 89 -2.25 -6.92 6.44
CA LEU A 89 -1.52 -7.83 7.34
C LEU A 89 -0.38 -7.13 8.08
N ASN A 90 0.33 -6.24 7.41
CA ASN A 90 1.41 -5.46 7.99
C ASN A 90 0.91 -4.53 9.10
N ASP A 91 -0.19 -3.82 8.85
CA ASP A 91 -0.85 -2.99 9.87
C ASP A 91 -1.37 -3.83 11.04
N PHE A 92 -1.93 -5.01 10.77
CA PHE A 92 -2.38 -5.93 11.80
C PHE A 92 -1.22 -6.39 12.70
N VAL A 93 -0.10 -6.83 12.10
CA VAL A 93 1.11 -7.23 12.84
C VAL A 93 1.67 -6.06 13.65
N SER A 94 1.70 -4.85 13.08
CA SER A 94 2.12 -3.65 13.80
C SER A 94 1.25 -3.39 15.03
N LYS A 95 -0.07 -3.50 14.91
CA LYS A 95 -1.00 -3.33 16.04
C LYS A 95 -0.86 -4.42 17.10
N LEU A 96 -0.59 -5.66 16.69
CA LEU A 96 -0.28 -6.74 17.63
C LEU A 96 1.02 -6.46 18.39
N SER A 97 2.04 -5.97 17.71
CA SER A 97 3.31 -5.59 18.36
C SER A 97 3.13 -4.43 19.34
N ASP A 98 2.32 -3.42 19.00
CA ASP A 98 1.96 -2.33 19.92
C ASP A 98 1.27 -2.88 21.16
N LEU A 99 0.33 -3.82 20.99
CA LEU A 99 -0.38 -4.48 22.07
C LEU A 99 0.55 -5.35 22.92
N GLU A 100 1.44 -6.12 22.32
CA GLU A 100 2.46 -6.92 22.98
C GLU A 100 3.37 -6.04 23.84
N ASN A 101 3.90 -4.98 23.28
CA ASN A 101 4.76 -4.02 24.01
C ASN A 101 4.04 -3.36 25.19
N MET A 102 2.71 -3.18 25.08
CA MET A 102 1.91 -2.63 26.18
C MET A 102 1.67 -3.66 27.29
N LEU A 103 1.52 -4.95 26.92
CA LEU A 103 1.21 -6.03 27.88
C LEU A 103 2.46 -6.66 28.51
N LEU A 104 3.63 -6.52 27.86
CA LEU A 104 4.92 -7.05 28.30
C LEU A 104 5.91 -5.93 28.72
N PRO A 105 5.59 -5.06 29.66
CA PRO A 105 6.54 -4.05 30.12
C PRO A 105 7.63 -4.71 30.97
N SER A 106 8.83 -4.29 30.74
CA SER A 106 10.01 -4.70 31.48
C SER A 106 9.86 -4.43 32.99
N GLY A 107 9.67 -5.46 33.81
CA GLY A 107 9.86 -5.42 35.24
C GLY A 107 8.67 -5.01 36.11
N SER A 108 7.51 -4.70 35.54
CA SER A 108 6.28 -4.36 36.31
C SER A 108 5.04 -4.98 35.64
N ASP A 109 5.16 -6.22 35.18
CA ASP A 109 4.06 -6.92 34.53
C ASP A 109 3.01 -7.37 35.56
N LEU A 110 1.80 -7.63 35.07
CA LEU A 110 0.69 -8.10 35.89
C LEU A 110 1.04 -9.39 36.65
N GLY A 111 1.86 -10.27 36.05
CA GLY A 111 2.35 -11.50 36.65
C GLY A 111 3.14 -11.25 37.92
N VAL A 112 4.00 -10.22 37.92
CA VAL A 112 4.77 -9.83 39.14
C VAL A 112 3.85 -9.36 40.26
N PHE A 113 2.82 -8.55 39.94
CA PHE A 113 1.85 -8.12 40.97
C PHE A 113 0.99 -9.27 41.48
N ILE A 114 0.60 -10.20 40.64
CA ILE A 114 -0.10 -11.42 41.03
C ILE A 114 0.78 -12.28 41.92
N GLY A 115 2.04 -12.52 41.55
CA GLY A 115 2.99 -13.27 42.34
C GLY A 115 3.17 -12.66 43.74
N ARG A 116 3.48 -11.37 43.82
CA ARG A 116 3.63 -10.66 45.08
C ARG A 116 2.39 -10.73 45.97
N PHE A 117 1.21 -10.68 45.40
CA PHE A 117 -0.02 -10.82 46.19
C PHE A 117 -0.16 -12.22 46.80
N PHE A 118 0.08 -13.28 46.01
CA PHE A 118 0.02 -14.64 46.53
C PHE A 118 1.13 -14.95 47.54
N ASP A 119 2.34 -14.45 47.31
CA ASP A 119 3.46 -14.57 48.27
C ASP A 119 3.09 -13.89 49.61
N SER A 120 2.49 -12.70 49.56
CA SER A 120 2.05 -12.00 50.76
C SER A 120 0.92 -12.73 51.53
N LEU A 121 0.02 -13.44 50.80
CA LEU A 121 -1.00 -14.29 51.45
C LEU A 121 -0.37 -15.50 52.15
N GLN A 122 0.69 -16.08 51.56
CA GLN A 122 1.43 -17.16 52.17
C GLN A 122 2.14 -16.72 53.47
N ASP A 123 2.65 -15.48 53.48
CA ASP A 123 3.23 -14.87 54.71
C ASP A 123 2.17 -14.70 55.81
N VAL A 124 0.97 -14.25 55.47
CA VAL A 124 -0.17 -14.18 56.40
C VAL A 124 -0.56 -15.56 56.92
N ALA A 125 -0.60 -16.57 56.01
CA ALA A 125 -0.91 -17.96 56.43
C ALA A 125 0.13 -18.55 57.39
N SER A 126 1.41 -18.18 57.19
CA SER A 126 2.52 -18.63 58.03
C SER A 126 2.57 -17.92 59.41
N SER A 127 2.08 -16.69 59.47
CA SER A 127 2.08 -15.86 60.68
C SER A 127 0.75 -15.09 60.84
N PRO A 128 -0.36 -15.77 61.19
CA PRO A 128 -1.68 -15.17 61.16
C PRO A 128 -1.89 -14.00 62.10
N ASP A 129 -1.15 -13.95 63.21
CA ASP A 129 -1.24 -12.88 64.21
C ASP A 129 -0.36 -11.67 63.89
N SER A 130 0.44 -11.74 62.86
CA SER A 130 1.30 -10.63 62.42
C SER A 130 0.49 -9.52 61.74
N ILE A 131 0.35 -8.39 62.40
CA ILE A 131 -0.27 -7.18 61.81
C ILE A 131 0.53 -6.70 60.59
N SER A 132 1.86 -6.83 60.65
CA SER A 132 2.74 -6.46 59.53
C SER A 132 2.47 -7.29 58.29
N ALA A 133 2.37 -8.62 58.41
CA ALA A 133 2.06 -9.52 57.28
C ALA A 133 0.69 -9.17 56.62
N ARG A 134 -0.32 -8.93 57.48
CA ARG A 134 -1.66 -8.51 57.01
C ARG A 134 -1.62 -7.16 56.28
N THR A 135 -0.86 -6.19 56.76
CA THR A 135 -0.71 -4.88 56.12
C THR A 135 -0.03 -5.01 54.73
N VAL A 136 1.05 -5.80 54.64
CA VAL A 136 1.76 -6.07 53.39
C VAL A 136 0.83 -6.74 52.37
N SER A 137 0.02 -7.72 52.79
CA SER A 137 -0.95 -8.38 51.90
C SER A 137 -2.03 -7.42 51.41
N LEU A 138 -2.51 -6.51 52.29
CA LEU A 138 -3.47 -5.48 51.90
C LEU A 138 -2.89 -4.50 50.88
N GLU A 139 -1.65 -4.07 51.06
CA GLU A 139 -0.95 -3.20 50.09
C GLU A 139 -0.64 -3.92 48.77
N ALA A 140 -0.26 -5.19 48.81
CA ALA A 140 -0.09 -6.00 47.60
C ALA A 140 -1.40 -6.16 46.82
N GLY A 141 -2.52 -6.36 47.52
CA GLY A 141 -3.86 -6.40 46.90
C GLY A 141 -4.27 -5.07 46.28
N ARG A 142 -3.97 -3.94 46.96
CA ARG A 142 -4.20 -2.60 46.39
C ARG A 142 -3.35 -2.34 45.14
N ALA A 143 -2.06 -2.71 45.19
CA ALA A 143 -1.15 -2.60 44.06
C ALA A 143 -1.62 -3.41 42.87
N LEU A 144 -2.06 -4.66 43.09
CA LEU A 144 -2.62 -5.54 42.08
C LEU A 144 -3.90 -4.92 41.43
N SER A 145 -4.83 -4.44 42.27
CA SER A 145 -6.05 -3.78 41.79
C SER A 145 -5.73 -2.53 40.98
N SER A 146 -4.77 -1.73 41.43
CA SER A 146 -4.32 -0.55 40.69
C SER A 146 -3.70 -0.93 39.34
N SER A 147 -2.91 -2.00 39.30
CA SER A 147 -2.32 -2.54 38.06
C SER A 147 -3.42 -2.96 37.06
N PHE A 148 -4.43 -3.71 37.50
CA PHE A 148 -5.55 -4.08 36.63
C PHE A 148 -6.29 -2.85 36.08
N ASN A 149 -6.57 -1.85 36.88
CA ASN A 149 -7.21 -0.62 36.43
C ASN A 149 -6.35 0.15 35.42
N ASN A 150 -5.05 0.14 35.58
CA ASN A 150 -4.12 0.77 34.64
C ASN A 150 -4.13 0.03 33.28
N TYR A 151 -4.09 -1.29 33.29
CA TYR A 151 -4.19 -2.08 32.05
C TYR A 151 -5.54 -1.92 31.36
N ASP A 152 -6.65 -1.91 32.10
CA ASP A 152 -7.98 -1.64 31.54
C ASP A 152 -8.02 -0.27 30.84
N LYS A 153 -7.48 0.76 31.49
CA LYS A 153 -7.39 2.09 30.89
C LYS A 153 -6.53 2.09 29.64
N GLN A 154 -5.35 1.49 29.66
CA GLN A 154 -4.45 1.43 28.50
C GLN A 154 -5.11 0.69 27.33
N LEU A 155 -5.80 -0.42 27.58
CA LEU A 155 -6.54 -1.16 26.54
C LEU A 155 -7.69 -0.33 25.93
N LYS A 156 -8.41 0.41 26.77
CA LYS A 156 -9.46 1.32 26.30
C LYS A 156 -8.89 2.46 25.46
N ASP A 157 -7.78 3.03 25.88
CA ASP A 157 -7.09 4.09 25.14
C ASP A 157 -6.53 3.58 23.83
N PHE A 158 -5.93 2.39 23.81
CA PHE A 158 -5.48 1.71 22.59
C PHE A 158 -6.63 1.46 21.61
N LYS A 159 -7.75 0.91 22.08
CA LYS A 159 -8.95 0.69 21.28
C LYS A 159 -9.46 2.01 20.69
N SER A 160 -9.59 3.05 21.51
CA SER A 160 -10.07 4.37 21.07
C SER A 160 -9.13 5.00 20.03
N SER A 161 -7.84 4.93 20.26
CA SER A 161 -6.81 5.39 19.33
C SER A 161 -6.86 4.64 17.99
N SER A 162 -7.02 3.32 18.03
CA SER A 162 -7.14 2.49 16.82
C SER A 162 -8.39 2.86 16.01
N ILE A 163 -9.54 3.08 16.65
CA ILE A 163 -10.77 3.52 15.99
C ILE A 163 -10.57 4.89 15.33
N LYS A 164 -9.97 5.86 16.04
CA LYS A 164 -9.67 7.18 15.48
C LYS A 164 -8.75 7.11 14.25
N GLN A 165 -7.75 6.22 14.27
CA GLN A 165 -6.89 6.02 13.10
C GLN A 165 -7.68 5.51 11.89
N VAL A 166 -8.62 4.58 12.09
CA VAL A 166 -9.52 4.10 11.02
C VAL A 166 -10.37 5.24 10.47
N GLU A 167 -10.95 6.09 11.34
CA GLU A 167 -11.76 7.25 10.92
C GLU A 167 -10.94 8.24 10.08
N VAL A 168 -9.70 8.53 10.49
CA VAL A 168 -8.79 9.40 9.73
C VAL A 168 -8.50 8.79 8.36
N LYS A 169 -8.18 7.49 8.29
CA LYS A 169 -7.91 6.79 7.04
C LYS A 169 -9.12 6.73 6.11
N LEU A 170 -10.33 6.55 6.65
CA LEU A 170 -11.57 6.64 5.88
C LEU A 170 -11.81 8.04 5.31
N THR A 171 -11.53 9.07 6.10
CA THR A 171 -11.65 10.46 5.64
C THR A 171 -10.67 10.76 4.51
N GLU A 172 -9.43 10.31 4.64
CA GLU A 172 -8.39 10.44 3.63
C GLU A 172 -8.77 9.69 2.34
N ALA A 173 -9.26 8.45 2.44
CA ALA A 173 -9.74 7.67 1.31
C ALA A 173 -10.90 8.38 0.58
N ASN A 174 -11.88 8.92 1.30
CA ASN A 174 -12.98 9.68 0.72
C ASN A 174 -12.48 10.96 0.01
N LEU A 175 -11.47 11.63 0.56
CA LEU A 175 -10.85 12.78 -0.08
C LEU A 175 -10.23 12.40 -1.44
N TYR A 176 -9.46 11.32 -1.48
CA TYR A 176 -8.85 10.83 -2.72
C TYR A 176 -9.90 10.40 -3.75
N LEU A 177 -10.96 9.72 -3.33
CA LEU A 177 -12.07 9.35 -4.21
C LEU A 177 -12.74 10.60 -4.82
N ASN A 178 -12.99 11.63 -4.03
CA ASN A 178 -13.54 12.89 -4.52
C ASN A 178 -12.59 13.61 -5.50
N GLN A 179 -11.28 13.54 -5.29
CA GLN A 179 -10.29 14.08 -6.23
C GLN A 179 -10.29 13.29 -7.54
N LEU A 180 -10.38 11.96 -7.49
CA LEU A 180 -10.46 11.11 -8.68
C LEU A 180 -11.72 11.42 -9.52
N VAL A 181 -12.87 11.62 -8.89
CA VAL A 181 -14.10 12.02 -9.58
C VAL A 181 -13.90 13.34 -10.31
N LYS A 182 -13.24 14.33 -9.70
CA LYS A 182 -12.98 15.63 -10.33
C LYS A 182 -12.00 15.56 -11.50
N VAL A 183 -11.11 14.60 -11.52
CA VAL A 183 -10.13 14.42 -12.61
C VAL A 183 -10.75 13.65 -13.79
N ASN A 184 -11.73 12.79 -13.52
CA ASN A 184 -12.36 11.93 -14.53
C ASN A 184 -13.68 12.50 -15.10
N GLY A 185 -14.21 13.56 -14.56
CA GLY A 185 -15.41 14.27 -15.02
C GLY A 185 -15.07 15.58 -15.70
#